data_be5c3624feacb5306286b956ffe4eedf
#
_entry.id   be5c3624feacb5306286b956ffe4eedf
#
_cell.length_a   1.000
_cell.length_b   1.000
_cell.length_c   1.000
_cell.angle_alpha   90.00
_cell.angle_beta   90.00
_cell.angle_gamma   90.00
#
_symmetry.space_group_name_H-M   'P 1'
#
loop_
_entity.id
_entity.type
_entity.pdbx_description
1 polymer ?
#
loop_
_entity_poly.entity_id
_entity_poly.type
_entity_poly.pdbx_seq_one_letter_code
_entity_poly.pdbx_strand_id
1 'polypeptide(L)'
;MSYCKYRRKRKQYLKDGVWYDYSPQVYEKGQLVGCGYTECTDSPDTPPITPPDETKYTRWITMTDDYYCELGDKYYKMKLQVSNDNINWVDANPPEYKKGNLIEEKSPDCGGDNPEEWKFYANICIDGDLYEQEQLYLYGEPTGELRVGKLVERNSDQCFIWKPVEGEYICEEYKEKTNEFEYSGCNEIIYFINDSQYFSHSHPVKLNSRPYNSLKFYGSSLSSNNPNECITSLILNEIDTTEIDDMESMFAELKNLVSLDVSTFDTSNVRTMQSLFEGCSSIPLLDLSSFKTDKVSSMAYMFRYCNNLTNIILSSFNTRNVINMSYMFENNFKLKSLYLNHFDTRGVGNFRYMFTGCSSLINLDLSNFDTRSATNFASMFDGCSNLVDLNLANFTAKNIVDNEYQKSNVFRGCNKLNKITCKQAFKDWCIKNQDMIKLPTAMREGGSGTWEIVG
;
A
#
# COMPACT_ATOMS: atom_id res chain seq x y z
N MET A 1 14.51 -26.60 -26.77
CA MET A 1 13.74 -25.40 -26.39
C MET A 1 14.45 -24.78 -25.22
N SER A 2 14.52 -23.47 -25.17
CA SER A 2 15.06 -22.77 -24.01
C SER A 2 13.91 -22.27 -23.14
N TYR A 3 14.09 -22.27 -21.83
CA TYR A 3 13.07 -21.88 -20.87
C TYR A 3 13.54 -20.75 -19.97
N CYS A 4 12.60 -19.89 -19.56
CA CYS A 4 12.79 -18.93 -18.48
C CYS A 4 12.24 -19.50 -17.18
N LYS A 5 12.99 -19.32 -16.11
CA LYS A 5 12.65 -19.79 -14.77
C LYS A 5 12.24 -18.60 -13.90
N TYR A 6 11.04 -18.67 -13.35
CA TYR A 6 10.47 -17.63 -12.50
C TYR A 6 10.27 -18.17 -11.09
N ARG A 7 10.51 -17.35 -10.07
CA ARG A 7 10.15 -17.71 -8.70
C ARG A 7 8.64 -17.77 -8.59
N ARG A 8 8.10 -18.86 -8.03
CA ARG A 8 6.67 -19.01 -7.79
C ARG A 8 6.23 -18.03 -6.69
N LYS A 9 5.12 -17.36 -6.85
CA LYS A 9 4.47 -16.58 -5.81
C LYS A 9 3.19 -17.30 -5.37
N ARG A 10 2.86 -17.17 -4.10
CA ARG A 10 1.67 -17.75 -3.47
C ARG A 10 0.76 -16.62 -2.99
N LYS A 11 -0.54 -16.75 -3.27
CA LYS A 11 -1.55 -15.80 -2.78
C LYS A 11 -1.72 -15.98 -1.27
N GLN A 12 -1.58 -14.90 -0.50
CA GLN A 12 -1.68 -14.89 0.95
C GLN A 12 -2.58 -13.75 1.43
N TYR A 13 -3.19 -13.92 2.58
CA TYR A 13 -3.97 -12.89 3.27
C TYR A 13 -3.45 -12.67 4.68
N LEU A 14 -3.68 -11.49 5.22
CA LEU A 14 -3.28 -11.11 6.58
C LEU A 14 -4.41 -11.42 7.56
N LYS A 15 -4.09 -12.14 8.65
CA LYS A 15 -4.98 -12.39 9.78
C LYS A 15 -4.20 -12.23 11.07
N ASP A 16 -4.71 -11.44 12.02
CA ASP A 16 -4.11 -11.21 13.35
C ASP A 16 -2.62 -10.84 13.31
N GLY A 17 -2.21 -10.06 12.29
CA GLY A 17 -0.82 -9.68 12.06
C GLY A 17 0.07 -10.78 11.46
N VAL A 18 -0.48 -11.94 11.12
CA VAL A 18 0.22 -13.08 10.51
C VAL A 18 -0.31 -13.32 9.10
N TRP A 19 0.60 -13.64 8.16
CA TRP A 19 0.24 -13.95 6.79
C TRP A 19 -0.04 -15.44 6.63
N TYR A 20 -1.19 -15.77 6.04
CA TYR A 20 -1.65 -17.14 5.75
C TYR A 20 -1.77 -17.38 4.26
N ASP A 21 -1.53 -18.63 3.84
CA ASP A 21 -1.79 -19.03 2.46
C ASP A 21 -3.28 -19.08 2.18
N TYR A 22 -3.68 -18.59 1.00
CA TYR A 22 -5.04 -18.70 0.52
C TYR A 22 -5.41 -20.19 0.26
N SER A 23 -6.60 -20.61 0.66
CA SER A 23 -7.06 -21.99 0.46
C SER A 23 -8.27 -22.00 -0.49
N PRO A 24 -8.25 -22.75 -1.62
CA PRO A 24 -7.13 -23.57 -2.10
C PRO A 24 -5.92 -22.73 -2.50
N GLN A 25 -4.72 -23.30 -2.39
CA GLN A 25 -3.49 -22.56 -2.70
C GLN A 25 -3.49 -22.10 -4.17
N VAL A 26 -3.32 -20.78 -4.36
CA VAL A 26 -3.23 -20.15 -5.67
C VAL A 26 -1.81 -19.64 -5.86
N TYR A 27 -1.24 -19.92 -7.02
CA TYR A 27 0.11 -19.54 -7.38
C TYR A 27 0.13 -18.71 -8.66
N GLU A 28 1.08 -17.83 -8.75
CA GLU A 28 1.39 -17.10 -9.97
C GLU A 28 2.90 -17.03 -10.21
N LYS A 29 3.26 -16.61 -11.40
CA LYS A 29 4.63 -16.30 -11.79
C LYS A 29 5.11 -15.05 -11.04
N GLY A 30 6.25 -15.18 -10.39
CA GLY A 30 6.89 -14.08 -9.67
C GLY A 30 8.13 -13.56 -10.38
N GLN A 31 9.18 -13.32 -9.62
CA GLN A 31 10.44 -12.78 -10.12
C GLN A 31 11.11 -13.74 -11.11
N LEU A 32 11.57 -13.23 -12.25
CA LEU A 32 12.44 -13.96 -13.18
C LEU A 32 13.76 -14.32 -12.47
N VAL A 33 14.14 -15.58 -12.55
CA VAL A 33 15.41 -16.09 -12.00
C VAL A 33 16.48 -16.11 -13.07
N GLY A 34 16.10 -16.43 -14.32
CA GLY A 34 16.97 -16.45 -15.49
C GLY A 34 16.30 -17.15 -16.67
N CYS A 35 16.85 -16.96 -17.85
CA CYS A 35 16.43 -17.64 -19.07
C CYS A 35 17.59 -18.43 -19.70
N GLY A 36 17.26 -19.29 -20.67
CA GLY A 36 18.25 -20.10 -21.38
C GLY A 36 18.47 -21.50 -20.80
N TYR A 37 17.61 -21.95 -19.88
CA TYR A 37 17.66 -23.33 -19.36
C TYR A 37 17.28 -24.31 -20.46
N THR A 38 18.04 -25.38 -20.60
CA THR A 38 17.73 -26.47 -21.55
C THR A 38 16.70 -27.45 -21.01
N GLU A 39 16.59 -27.54 -19.71
CA GLU A 39 15.59 -28.34 -19.00
C GLU A 39 15.03 -27.49 -17.83
N CYS A 40 13.73 -27.59 -17.63
CA CYS A 40 13.03 -26.92 -16.57
C CYS A 40 12.40 -27.97 -15.68
N THR A 41 13.10 -28.29 -14.58
CA THR A 41 12.54 -29.17 -13.55
C THR A 41 12.00 -28.28 -12.42
N ASP A 42 10.76 -28.50 -12.04
CA ASP A 42 10.27 -28.07 -10.73
C ASP A 42 11.22 -28.66 -9.67
N SER A 43 11.61 -27.87 -8.71
CA SER A 43 12.56 -28.16 -7.63
C SER A 43 12.94 -29.63 -7.41
N PRO A 44 14.24 -29.95 -7.17
CA PRO A 44 14.59 -31.32 -6.79
C PRO A 44 13.94 -31.67 -5.47
N ASP A 45 13.18 -32.76 -5.48
CA ASP A 45 12.80 -33.61 -4.36
C ASP A 45 12.55 -32.91 -3.00
N THR A 46 11.52 -32.09 -2.90
CA THR A 46 10.79 -32.00 -1.66
C THR A 46 9.62 -32.98 -1.73
N PRO A 47 9.50 -33.92 -0.80
CA PRO A 47 8.31 -34.76 -0.72
C PRO A 47 7.09 -33.82 -0.61
N PRO A 48 5.93 -34.21 -1.16
CA PRO A 48 4.73 -33.42 -1.02
C PRO A 48 4.55 -33.12 0.47
N ILE A 49 4.50 -31.83 0.81
CA ILE A 49 4.12 -31.41 2.15
C ILE A 49 2.71 -31.92 2.32
N THR A 50 2.57 -33.01 3.06
CA THR A 50 1.27 -33.44 3.55
C THR A 50 0.66 -32.23 4.25
N PRO A 51 -0.58 -31.83 3.92
CA PRO A 51 -1.26 -30.79 4.67
C PRO A 51 -1.12 -31.12 6.17
N PRO A 52 -0.88 -30.11 7.03
CA PRO A 52 -0.89 -30.36 8.46
C PRO A 52 -2.19 -31.05 8.80
N ASP A 53 -2.06 -32.17 9.49
CA ASP A 53 -3.14 -33.09 9.85
C ASP A 53 -4.36 -32.28 10.28
N GLU A 54 -5.49 -32.42 9.54
CA GLU A 54 -6.71 -31.69 9.83
C GLU A 54 -7.06 -31.91 11.28
N THR A 55 -7.25 -30.83 12.05
CA THR A 55 -7.80 -30.90 13.41
C THR A 55 -9.10 -31.69 13.36
N LYS A 56 -9.06 -32.93 13.81
CA LYS A 56 -10.18 -33.86 13.65
C LYS A 56 -11.40 -33.49 14.48
N TYR A 57 -11.20 -32.70 15.56
CA TYR A 57 -12.24 -32.39 16.51
C TYR A 57 -12.19 -30.95 16.93
N THR A 58 -13.37 -30.33 17.04
CA THR A 58 -13.55 -28.98 17.55
C THR A 58 -14.68 -28.95 18.57
N ARG A 59 -14.57 -28.10 19.59
CA ARG A 59 -15.65 -27.83 20.53
C ARG A 59 -15.64 -26.38 21.00
N TRP A 60 -16.80 -25.89 21.35
CA TRP A 60 -16.96 -24.58 21.98
C TRP A 60 -17.15 -24.74 23.47
N ILE A 61 -16.35 -24.05 24.28
CA ILE A 61 -16.49 -23.99 25.73
C ILE A 61 -17.01 -22.64 26.16
N THR A 62 -17.91 -22.62 27.15
CA THR A 62 -18.44 -21.39 27.74
C THR A 62 -17.42 -20.80 28.71
N MET A 63 -17.16 -19.51 28.59
CA MET A 63 -16.33 -18.74 29.50
C MET A 63 -17.26 -18.15 30.57
N THR A 64 -17.03 -18.49 31.85
CA THR A 64 -17.92 -18.07 32.95
C THR A 64 -17.68 -16.65 33.43
N ASP A 65 -16.46 -16.12 33.19
CA ASP A 65 -16.02 -14.82 33.68
C ASP A 65 -15.90 -13.76 32.55
N ASP A 66 -16.37 -14.09 31.32
CA ASP A 66 -16.34 -13.21 30.16
C ASP A 66 -17.65 -13.33 29.37
N TYR A 67 -18.17 -12.23 28.86
CA TYR A 67 -19.46 -12.16 28.18
C TYR A 67 -19.46 -11.20 27.01
N TYR A 68 -20.42 -11.41 26.10
CA TYR A 68 -20.77 -10.46 25.04
C TYR A 68 -22.01 -9.66 25.40
N CYS A 69 -22.02 -8.37 25.06
CA CYS A 69 -23.20 -7.54 25.07
C CYS A 69 -23.70 -7.28 23.64
N GLU A 70 -25.01 -7.41 23.42
CA GLU A 70 -25.63 -7.10 22.14
C GLU A 70 -27.04 -6.51 22.40
N LEU A 71 -27.28 -5.28 21.91
CA LEU A 71 -28.53 -4.54 22.08
C LEU A 71 -28.97 -4.41 23.56
N GLY A 72 -28.01 -4.33 24.49
CA GLY A 72 -28.25 -4.28 25.91
C GLY A 72 -28.39 -5.65 26.58
N ASP A 73 -28.48 -6.73 25.83
CA ASP A 73 -28.56 -8.08 26.36
C ASP A 73 -27.18 -8.68 26.62
N LYS A 74 -27.05 -9.46 27.67
CA LYS A 74 -25.80 -10.09 28.11
C LYS A 74 -25.79 -11.57 27.75
N TYR A 75 -24.74 -12.01 27.08
CA TYR A 75 -24.56 -13.38 26.57
C TYR A 75 -23.24 -13.97 27.05
N TYR A 76 -23.21 -15.28 27.29
CA TYR A 76 -21.94 -15.98 27.52
C TYR A 76 -21.03 -15.85 26.31
N LYS A 77 -19.75 -15.63 26.56
CA LYS A 77 -18.69 -15.75 25.54
C LYS A 77 -18.22 -17.20 25.49
N MET A 78 -18.12 -17.74 24.29
CA MET A 78 -17.65 -19.10 24.06
C MET A 78 -16.33 -19.06 23.29
N LYS A 79 -15.39 -19.93 23.69
CA LYS A 79 -14.06 -20.08 23.10
C LYS A 79 -13.94 -21.40 22.38
N LEU A 80 -13.34 -21.38 21.17
CA LEU A 80 -13.09 -22.58 20.39
C LEU A 80 -11.88 -23.34 20.95
N GLN A 81 -12.05 -24.64 21.16
CA GLN A 81 -10.95 -25.58 21.41
C GLN A 81 -10.86 -26.62 20.32
N VAL A 82 -9.64 -27.05 20.03
CA VAL A 82 -9.32 -28.02 18.99
C VAL A 82 -8.55 -29.20 19.59
N SER A 83 -8.71 -30.38 19.00
CA SER A 83 -8.01 -31.59 19.43
C SER A 83 -7.80 -32.52 18.24
N ASN A 84 -6.67 -33.22 18.21
CA ASN A 84 -6.37 -34.26 17.20
C ASN A 84 -6.80 -35.64 17.65
N ASP A 85 -7.02 -35.87 18.95
CA ASP A 85 -7.31 -37.17 19.55
C ASP A 85 -8.65 -37.23 20.31
N ASN A 86 -9.39 -36.13 20.37
CA ASN A 86 -10.62 -35.95 21.17
C ASN A 86 -10.43 -36.16 22.69
N ILE A 87 -9.21 -36.13 23.17
CA ILE A 87 -8.83 -36.30 24.58
C ILE A 87 -8.13 -35.03 25.08
N ASN A 88 -7.10 -34.59 24.36
CA ASN A 88 -6.30 -33.41 24.71
C ASN A 88 -6.80 -32.21 23.97
N TRP A 89 -7.43 -31.27 24.67
CA TRP A 89 -8.05 -30.07 24.11
C TRP A 89 -7.17 -28.85 24.39
N VAL A 90 -6.86 -28.13 23.34
CA VAL A 90 -6.13 -26.85 23.41
C VAL A 90 -6.98 -25.74 22.81
N ASP A 91 -6.75 -24.51 23.23
CA ASP A 91 -7.38 -23.35 22.61
C ASP A 91 -6.95 -23.24 21.15
N ALA A 92 -7.89 -22.89 20.27
CA ALA A 92 -7.59 -22.63 18.88
C ALA A 92 -6.53 -21.51 18.76
N ASN A 93 -5.61 -21.66 17.82
CA ASN A 93 -4.58 -20.65 17.57
C ASN A 93 -4.64 -20.25 16.08
N PRO A 94 -5.07 -19.03 15.77
CA PRO A 94 -5.48 -17.96 16.70
C PRO A 94 -6.74 -18.29 17.50
N PRO A 95 -6.95 -17.69 18.70
CA PRO A 95 -8.14 -17.95 19.50
C PRO A 95 -9.41 -17.44 18.81
N GLU A 96 -10.41 -18.31 18.75
CA GLU A 96 -11.72 -17.98 18.20
C GLU A 96 -12.78 -17.90 19.29
N TYR A 97 -13.69 -16.94 19.16
CA TYR A 97 -14.76 -16.71 20.12
C TYR A 97 -16.11 -16.59 19.41
N LYS A 98 -17.17 -16.94 20.10
CA LYS A 98 -18.54 -16.68 19.62
C LYS A 98 -19.47 -16.36 20.80
N LYS A 99 -20.62 -15.77 20.46
CA LYS A 99 -21.72 -15.56 21.38
C LYS A 99 -22.35 -16.90 21.75
N GLY A 100 -22.50 -17.13 23.06
CA GLY A 100 -23.19 -18.29 23.62
C GLY A 100 -24.65 -17.98 24.00
N ASN A 101 -25.13 -18.60 25.07
CA ASN A 101 -26.50 -18.42 25.54
C ASN A 101 -26.71 -17.06 26.20
N LEU A 102 -27.92 -16.53 26.10
CA LEU A 102 -28.36 -15.34 26.80
C LEU A 102 -28.23 -15.54 28.33
N ILE A 103 -27.64 -14.55 29.01
CA ILE A 103 -27.50 -14.51 30.46
C ILE A 103 -28.62 -13.63 31.03
N GLU A 104 -28.79 -12.42 30.50
CA GLU A 104 -29.71 -11.41 31.02
C GLU A 104 -30.15 -10.47 29.89
N GLU A 105 -31.47 -10.22 29.77
CA GLU A 105 -32.03 -9.23 28.84
C GLU A 105 -31.86 -7.83 29.47
N LYS A 106 -31.48 -6.84 28.66
CA LYS A 106 -31.27 -5.44 29.04
C LYS A 106 -30.44 -5.27 30.33
N SER A 107 -29.33 -6.02 30.37
CA SER A 107 -28.43 -6.00 31.53
C SER A 107 -27.85 -4.60 31.75
N PRO A 108 -27.86 -4.07 33.01
CA PRO A 108 -27.20 -2.80 33.29
C PRO A 108 -25.68 -2.83 33.00
N ASP A 109 -25.08 -4.01 33.09
CA ASP A 109 -23.66 -4.20 32.74
C ASP A 109 -23.38 -4.00 31.25
N CYS A 110 -24.42 -4.04 30.39
CA CYS A 110 -24.37 -3.83 28.96
C CYS A 110 -24.91 -2.46 28.51
N GLY A 111 -25.10 -1.51 29.45
CA GLY A 111 -25.47 -0.13 29.12
C GLY A 111 -26.92 0.03 28.61
N GLY A 112 -27.88 -0.77 29.17
CA GLY A 112 -29.31 -0.69 28.83
C GLY A 112 -29.84 0.76 28.82
N ASP A 113 -30.49 1.18 27.71
CA ASP A 113 -31.06 2.50 27.41
C ASP A 113 -30.09 3.61 26.95
N ASN A 114 -28.80 3.34 26.71
CA ASN A 114 -27.93 4.31 26.09
C ASN A 114 -28.00 4.15 24.56
N PRO A 115 -28.12 5.24 23.79
CA PRO A 115 -28.09 5.18 22.33
C PRO A 115 -26.64 4.90 21.89
N GLU A 116 -26.27 3.62 21.87
CA GLU A 116 -25.07 3.16 21.20
C GLU A 116 -25.28 3.27 19.69
N GLU A 117 -24.43 4.01 19.02
CA GLU A 117 -24.45 4.13 17.56
C GLU A 117 -23.13 3.63 16.98
N TRP A 118 -23.20 2.59 16.16
CA TRP A 118 -22.06 2.11 15.40
C TRP A 118 -22.00 2.85 14.06
N LYS A 119 -20.87 3.49 13.78
CA LYS A 119 -20.63 4.22 12.52
C LYS A 119 -19.50 3.60 11.75
N PHE A 120 -19.60 3.64 10.42
CA PHE A 120 -18.51 3.24 9.55
C PHE A 120 -17.21 3.98 9.92
N TYR A 121 -16.14 3.24 10.11
CA TYR A 121 -14.83 3.74 10.44
C TYR A 121 -13.84 3.53 9.30
N ALA A 122 -13.68 2.28 8.82
CA ALA A 122 -12.74 1.90 7.78
C ALA A 122 -13.18 0.59 7.11
N ASN A 123 -12.42 0.11 6.14
CA ASN A 123 -12.50 -1.26 5.67
C ASN A 123 -11.37 -2.07 6.28
N ILE A 124 -11.66 -3.29 6.70
CA ILE A 124 -10.66 -4.24 7.23
C ILE A 124 -10.72 -5.56 6.47
N CYS A 125 -9.60 -6.24 6.42
CA CYS A 125 -9.48 -7.56 5.79
C CYS A 125 -9.46 -8.64 6.86
N ILE A 126 -10.37 -9.61 6.75
CA ILE A 126 -10.43 -10.80 7.62
C ILE A 126 -10.50 -12.03 6.71
N ASP A 127 -9.51 -12.91 6.82
CA ASP A 127 -9.42 -14.15 6.05
C ASP A 127 -9.55 -13.97 4.52
N GLY A 128 -9.13 -12.80 4.01
CA GLY A 128 -9.24 -12.46 2.59
C GLY A 128 -10.54 -11.78 2.18
N ASP A 129 -11.54 -11.73 3.06
CA ASP A 129 -12.77 -10.98 2.83
C ASP A 129 -12.64 -9.54 3.33
N LEU A 130 -13.24 -8.62 2.61
CA LEU A 130 -13.27 -7.21 2.95
C LEU A 130 -14.54 -6.88 3.71
N TYR A 131 -14.40 -6.32 4.89
CA TYR A 131 -15.51 -5.90 5.76
C TYR A 131 -15.46 -4.40 6.04
N GLU A 132 -16.63 -3.81 6.27
CA GLU A 132 -16.70 -2.53 6.96
C GLU A 132 -16.24 -2.74 8.40
N GLN A 133 -15.41 -1.83 8.91
CA GLN A 133 -15.12 -1.71 10.32
C GLN A 133 -15.95 -0.56 10.86
N GLU A 134 -16.67 -0.80 11.94
CA GLU A 134 -17.51 0.19 12.59
C GLU A 134 -16.91 0.58 13.95
N GLN A 135 -17.03 1.85 14.28
CA GLN A 135 -16.62 2.40 15.57
C GLN A 135 -17.85 2.68 16.42
N LEU A 136 -17.78 2.32 17.71
CA LEU A 136 -18.82 2.61 18.69
C LEU A 136 -18.78 4.08 19.08
N TYR A 137 -19.95 4.72 19.05
CA TYR A 137 -20.20 6.05 19.58
C TYR A 137 -21.19 5.95 20.75
N LEU A 138 -20.83 6.56 21.88
CA LEU A 138 -21.71 6.75 23.02
C LEU A 138 -22.04 8.23 23.15
N TYR A 139 -23.33 8.57 23.12
CA TYR A 139 -23.81 9.98 23.18
C TYR A 139 -23.18 10.86 22.09
N GLY A 140 -22.86 10.29 20.93
CA GLY A 140 -22.22 11.01 19.81
C GLY A 140 -20.70 11.12 19.86
N GLU A 141 -20.06 10.62 20.93
CA GLU A 141 -18.60 10.61 21.09
C GLU A 141 -18.02 9.22 20.76
N PRO A 142 -16.89 9.12 20.04
CA PRO A 142 -16.25 7.86 19.73
C PRO A 142 -15.61 7.23 20.98
N THR A 143 -15.89 5.98 21.25
CA THR A 143 -15.35 5.25 22.42
C THR A 143 -13.96 4.65 22.16
N GLY A 144 -13.54 4.56 20.90
CA GLY A 144 -12.35 3.82 20.49
C GLY A 144 -12.61 2.32 20.30
N GLU A 145 -13.78 1.80 20.65
CA GLU A 145 -14.14 0.41 20.37
C GLU A 145 -14.48 0.24 18.89
N LEU A 146 -13.95 -0.83 18.30
CA LEU A 146 -14.14 -1.18 16.89
C LEU A 146 -14.77 -2.57 16.78
N ARG A 147 -15.69 -2.72 15.85
CA ARG A 147 -16.23 -4.04 15.50
C ARG A 147 -16.19 -4.27 14.00
N VAL A 148 -16.26 -5.53 13.63
CA VAL A 148 -16.46 -5.93 12.23
C VAL A 148 -17.93 -5.69 11.90
N GLY A 149 -18.18 -4.81 10.95
CA GLY A 149 -19.50 -4.52 10.42
C GLY A 149 -19.88 -5.43 9.25
N LYS A 150 -20.45 -4.83 8.22
CA LYS A 150 -20.99 -5.56 7.06
C LYS A 150 -19.86 -6.10 6.17
N LEU A 151 -20.04 -7.33 5.66
CA LEU A 151 -19.22 -7.85 4.56
C LEU A 151 -19.41 -6.97 3.30
N VAL A 152 -18.33 -6.41 2.81
CA VAL A 152 -18.30 -5.60 1.59
C VAL A 152 -18.07 -6.49 0.38
N GLU A 153 -17.04 -7.33 0.41
CA GLU A 153 -16.64 -8.17 -0.69
C GLU A 153 -15.95 -9.45 -0.20
N ARG A 154 -16.35 -10.61 -0.73
CA ARG A 154 -15.67 -11.88 -0.45
C ARG A 154 -14.44 -12.03 -1.32
N ASN A 155 -13.37 -12.59 -0.74
CA ASN A 155 -12.09 -12.80 -1.42
C ASN A 155 -11.62 -11.54 -2.17
N SER A 156 -11.74 -10.38 -1.53
CA SER A 156 -11.38 -9.10 -2.12
C SER A 156 -9.89 -9.07 -2.48
N ASP A 157 -9.58 -8.69 -3.70
CA ASP A 157 -8.18 -8.54 -4.13
C ASP A 157 -7.42 -7.50 -3.31
N GLN A 158 -8.12 -6.59 -2.63
CA GLN A 158 -7.54 -5.64 -1.69
C GLN A 158 -6.96 -6.32 -0.43
N CYS A 159 -7.38 -7.54 -0.12
CA CYS A 159 -6.99 -8.28 1.08
C CYS A 159 -5.88 -9.30 0.86
N PHE A 160 -5.40 -9.45 -0.37
CA PHE A 160 -4.37 -10.43 -0.70
C PHE A 160 -3.07 -9.77 -1.14
N ILE A 161 -1.98 -10.49 -0.89
CA ILE A 161 -0.66 -10.19 -1.47
C ILE A 161 -0.10 -11.45 -2.11
N TRP A 162 0.83 -11.25 -3.04
CA TRP A 162 1.60 -12.31 -3.65
C TRP A 162 2.99 -12.39 -3.03
N LYS A 163 3.31 -13.46 -2.32
CA LYS A 163 4.65 -13.67 -1.75
C LYS A 163 5.44 -14.70 -2.53
N PRO A 164 6.75 -14.46 -2.78
CA PRO A 164 7.63 -15.46 -3.35
C PRO A 164 7.71 -16.70 -2.46
N VAL A 165 7.70 -17.87 -3.08
CA VAL A 165 7.93 -19.15 -2.40
C VAL A 165 9.37 -19.55 -2.63
N GLU A 166 10.14 -19.74 -1.56
CA GLU A 166 11.54 -20.16 -1.66
C GLU A 166 11.63 -21.61 -2.18
N GLY A 167 12.55 -21.82 -3.13
CA GLY A 167 12.79 -23.13 -3.71
C GLY A 167 11.79 -23.60 -4.74
N GLU A 168 10.67 -22.91 -4.93
CA GLU A 168 9.66 -23.23 -5.95
C GLU A 168 9.73 -22.28 -7.15
N TYR A 169 9.58 -22.83 -8.35
CA TYR A 169 9.70 -22.08 -9.59
C TYR A 169 8.62 -22.47 -10.60
N ILE A 170 8.26 -21.53 -11.46
CA ILE A 170 7.44 -21.74 -12.64
C ILE A 170 8.37 -21.62 -13.84
N CYS A 171 8.29 -22.60 -14.75
CA CYS A 171 9.10 -22.62 -15.96
C CYS A 171 8.21 -22.34 -17.18
N GLU A 172 8.65 -21.40 -18.01
CA GLU A 172 7.97 -21.06 -19.27
C GLU A 172 8.94 -21.18 -20.43
N GLU A 173 8.42 -21.52 -21.62
CA GLU A 173 9.21 -21.51 -22.84
C GLU A 173 9.79 -20.11 -23.07
N TYR A 174 11.10 -20.03 -23.24
CA TYR A 174 11.77 -18.75 -23.54
C TYR A 174 11.39 -18.28 -24.93
N LYS A 175 10.79 -17.10 -25.00
CA LYS A 175 10.60 -16.34 -26.23
C LYS A 175 11.40 -15.06 -26.12
N GLU A 176 12.25 -14.82 -27.10
CA GLU A 176 12.95 -13.55 -27.18
C GLU A 176 11.93 -12.41 -27.31
N LYS A 177 12.09 -11.35 -26.52
CA LYS A 177 11.23 -10.18 -26.60
C LYS A 177 11.36 -9.51 -27.97
N THR A 178 10.25 -9.17 -28.59
CA THR A 178 10.21 -8.57 -29.93
C THR A 178 10.67 -7.12 -29.91
N ASN A 179 10.71 -6.46 -28.75
CA ASN A 179 10.89 -5.02 -28.57
C ASN A 179 9.82 -4.20 -29.30
N GLU A 180 8.61 -4.72 -29.28
CA GLU A 180 7.44 -4.05 -29.81
C GLU A 180 6.54 -3.63 -28.66
N PHE A 181 5.79 -2.52 -28.84
CA PHE A 181 4.79 -2.07 -27.92
C PHE A 181 3.55 -1.58 -28.63
N GLU A 182 2.43 -1.62 -27.92
CA GLU A 182 1.15 -1.15 -28.41
C GLU A 182 0.67 0.05 -27.59
N TYR A 183 -0.07 0.94 -28.26
CA TYR A 183 -0.70 2.09 -27.63
C TYR A 183 -2.10 2.31 -28.21
N SER A 184 -2.95 3.05 -27.51
CA SER A 184 -4.25 3.44 -28.01
C SER A 184 -4.62 4.87 -27.63
N GLY A 185 -5.66 5.41 -28.29
CA GLY A 185 -6.15 6.75 -28.09
C GLY A 185 -5.57 7.78 -29.06
N CYS A 186 -4.44 7.48 -29.71
CA CYS A 186 -3.75 8.39 -30.62
C CYS A 186 -3.54 7.74 -31.99
N ASN A 187 -3.35 8.58 -33.05
CA ASN A 187 -2.95 8.11 -34.37
C ASN A 187 -1.43 7.99 -34.52
N GLU A 188 -0.70 8.69 -33.69
CA GLU A 188 0.76 8.65 -33.64
C GLU A 188 1.24 8.74 -32.20
N ILE A 189 2.47 8.30 -31.93
CA ILE A 189 3.13 8.40 -30.65
C ILE A 189 4.52 8.99 -30.81
N ILE A 190 4.91 9.83 -29.84
CA ILE A 190 6.28 10.30 -29.68
C ILE A 190 6.90 9.54 -28.53
N TYR A 191 8.08 8.98 -28.74
CA TYR A 191 8.88 8.34 -27.68
C TYR A 191 10.34 8.75 -27.81
N PHE A 192 11.08 8.59 -26.72
CA PHE A 192 12.48 8.97 -26.64
C PHE A 192 13.31 7.75 -26.23
N ILE A 193 14.41 7.53 -26.93
CA ILE A 193 15.42 6.55 -26.56
C ILE A 193 16.74 7.31 -26.36
N ASN A 194 17.34 7.21 -25.18
CA ASN A 194 18.59 7.91 -24.85
C ASN A 194 18.50 9.41 -25.19
N ASP A 195 17.37 10.04 -24.83
CA ASP A 195 17.01 11.44 -25.10
C ASP A 195 16.87 11.83 -26.60
N SER A 196 16.99 10.88 -27.53
CA SER A 196 16.68 11.09 -28.94
C SER A 196 15.19 10.84 -29.19
N GLN A 197 14.57 11.78 -29.91
CA GLN A 197 13.13 11.74 -30.20
C GLN A 197 12.84 10.90 -31.45
N TYR A 198 11.78 10.09 -31.32
CA TYR A 198 11.26 9.24 -32.42
C TYR A 198 9.74 9.44 -32.54
N PHE A 199 9.20 9.17 -33.73
CA PHE A 199 7.76 9.14 -33.97
C PHE A 199 7.35 7.81 -34.59
N SER A 200 6.11 7.42 -34.38
CA SER A 200 5.53 6.28 -35.08
C SER A 200 4.03 6.45 -35.29
N HIS A 201 3.58 5.98 -36.45
CA HIS A 201 2.16 5.80 -36.78
C HIS A 201 1.80 4.31 -36.86
N SER A 202 2.77 3.42 -36.59
CA SER A 202 2.57 1.97 -36.70
C SER A 202 2.01 1.39 -35.39
N HIS A 203 1.28 0.30 -35.52
CA HIS A 203 0.82 -0.53 -34.43
C HIS A 203 1.08 -2.01 -34.76
N PRO A 204 1.90 -2.76 -34.01
CA PRO A 204 2.75 -2.29 -32.91
C PRO A 204 3.92 -1.40 -33.35
N VAL A 205 4.49 -0.66 -32.42
CA VAL A 205 5.71 0.13 -32.64
C VAL A 205 6.91 -0.74 -32.32
N LYS A 206 7.86 -0.83 -33.25
CA LYS A 206 9.11 -1.56 -33.05
C LYS A 206 10.25 -0.62 -32.69
N LEU A 207 10.93 -0.90 -31.59
CA LEU A 207 12.15 -0.20 -31.18
C LEU A 207 13.34 -0.78 -31.93
N ASN A 208 14.03 0.06 -32.73
CA ASN A 208 15.08 -0.39 -33.64
C ASN A 208 16.51 -0.26 -33.11
N SER A 209 16.68 0.37 -31.94
CA SER A 209 18.01 0.66 -31.41
C SER A 209 18.23 -0.03 -30.06
N ARG A 210 19.37 -0.73 -29.94
CA ARG A 210 19.91 -1.27 -28.69
C ARG A 210 21.41 -0.97 -28.63
N PRO A 211 22.04 -0.81 -27.46
CA PRO A 211 21.41 -0.71 -26.15
C PRO A 211 20.74 0.65 -25.89
N TYR A 212 19.72 0.69 -25.06
CA TYR A 212 19.13 1.93 -24.56
C TYR A 212 19.06 1.90 -23.02
N ASN A 213 19.51 2.99 -22.40
CA ASN A 213 19.50 3.16 -20.94
C ASN A 213 18.32 4.00 -20.46
N SER A 214 17.61 4.69 -21.35
CA SER A 214 16.34 5.35 -21.05
C SER A 214 15.34 5.19 -22.18
N LEU A 215 14.06 5.10 -21.81
CA LEU A 215 12.90 5.08 -22.69
C LEU A 215 11.83 5.98 -22.08
N LYS A 216 11.28 6.92 -22.83
CA LYS A 216 10.29 7.89 -22.32
C LYS A 216 9.16 8.07 -23.33
N PHE A 217 7.92 8.17 -22.80
CA PHE A 217 6.67 8.41 -23.56
C PHE A 217 6.04 9.76 -23.20
N TYR A 218 6.81 10.65 -22.71
CA TYR A 218 6.50 11.90 -22.08
C TYR A 218 5.40 12.73 -22.78
N GLY A 219 4.37 13.13 -22.04
CA GLY A 219 3.27 14.00 -22.46
C GLY A 219 3.54 15.45 -22.08
N SER A 220 4.49 16.15 -22.72
CA SER A 220 4.83 17.51 -22.32
C SER A 220 3.73 18.52 -22.60
N SER A 221 3.41 19.35 -21.61
CA SER A 221 2.52 20.50 -21.73
C SER A 221 3.11 21.71 -22.46
N LEU A 222 4.35 21.61 -22.97
CA LEU A 222 5.03 22.74 -23.61
C LEU A 222 4.60 23.01 -25.06
N SER A 223 3.78 22.14 -25.64
CA SER A 223 3.21 22.34 -26.99
C SER A 223 1.74 21.95 -26.94
N SER A 224 0.86 22.85 -27.38
CA SER A 224 -0.60 22.63 -27.49
C SER A 224 -0.98 21.50 -28.46
N ASN A 225 -0.02 20.83 -29.07
CA ASN A 225 -0.19 19.77 -30.07
C ASN A 225 0.66 18.53 -29.74
N ASN A 226 0.85 18.18 -28.48
CA ASN A 226 1.58 16.95 -28.13
C ASN A 226 0.69 15.73 -28.44
N PRO A 227 1.09 14.85 -29.38
CA PRO A 227 0.31 13.67 -29.74
C PRO A 227 0.15 12.69 -28.55
N ASN A 228 1.03 12.71 -27.56
CA ASN A 228 0.94 11.83 -26.41
C ASN A 228 -0.18 12.20 -25.43
N GLU A 229 -0.77 13.39 -25.52
CA GLU A 229 -1.91 13.78 -24.67
C GLU A 229 -3.16 12.91 -24.91
N CYS A 230 -3.29 12.25 -26.06
CA CYS A 230 -4.42 11.38 -26.37
C CYS A 230 -4.20 9.90 -25.98
N ILE A 231 -3.00 9.51 -25.52
CA ILE A 231 -2.72 8.13 -25.14
C ILE A 231 -3.63 7.69 -23.99
N THR A 232 -4.41 6.63 -24.23
CA THR A 232 -5.29 6.02 -23.23
C THR A 232 -4.79 4.68 -22.68
N SER A 233 -4.00 3.94 -23.48
CA SER A 233 -3.32 2.74 -22.99
C SER A 233 -1.93 2.57 -23.59
N LEU A 234 -1.05 1.90 -22.81
CA LEU A 234 0.26 1.44 -23.22
C LEU A 234 0.45 -0.01 -22.79
N ILE A 235 0.84 -0.88 -23.71
CA ILE A 235 1.18 -2.29 -23.46
C ILE A 235 2.66 -2.47 -23.82
N LEU A 236 3.50 -2.66 -22.81
CA LEU A 236 4.95 -2.63 -22.91
C LEU A 236 5.59 -3.98 -22.54
N ASN A 237 4.80 -5.05 -22.48
CA ASN A 237 5.24 -6.37 -22.02
C ASN A 237 6.33 -7.03 -22.90
N GLU A 238 6.48 -6.61 -24.15
CA GLU A 238 7.49 -7.11 -25.08
C GLU A 238 8.77 -6.25 -25.12
N ILE A 239 8.85 -5.17 -24.31
CA ILE A 239 10.04 -4.33 -24.25
C ILE A 239 11.09 -4.96 -23.32
N ASP A 240 12.33 -5.07 -23.80
CA ASP A 240 13.46 -5.43 -22.96
C ASP A 240 13.98 -4.20 -22.21
N THR A 241 13.82 -4.21 -20.89
CA THR A 241 14.17 -3.09 -20.00
C THR A 241 15.42 -3.37 -19.18
N THR A 242 16.13 -4.46 -19.44
CA THR A 242 17.30 -4.91 -18.64
C THR A 242 18.46 -3.91 -18.62
N GLU A 243 18.62 -3.10 -19.67
CA GLU A 243 19.67 -2.08 -19.78
C GLU A 243 19.23 -0.70 -19.28
N ILE A 244 17.93 -0.52 -18.92
CA ILE A 244 17.41 0.78 -18.47
C ILE A 244 17.90 1.04 -17.03
N ASP A 245 18.63 2.14 -16.83
CA ASP A 245 19.06 2.61 -15.53
C ASP A 245 18.44 3.98 -15.15
N ASP A 246 17.79 4.67 -16.12
CA ASP A 246 17.06 5.91 -15.92
C ASP A 246 15.60 5.78 -16.36
N MET A 247 14.68 5.88 -15.40
CA MET A 247 13.21 5.94 -15.62
C MET A 247 12.64 7.31 -15.28
N GLU A 248 13.47 8.35 -15.18
CA GLU A 248 12.97 9.69 -14.89
C GLU A 248 11.96 10.14 -15.94
N SER A 249 10.76 10.51 -15.48
CA SER A 249 9.66 11.02 -16.31
C SER A 249 9.18 10.09 -17.42
N MET A 250 9.44 8.77 -17.35
CA MET A 250 9.14 7.84 -18.46
C MET A 250 7.68 7.93 -18.93
N PHE A 251 6.72 8.11 -18.00
CA PHE A 251 5.29 8.22 -18.31
C PHE A 251 4.70 9.58 -17.88
N ALA A 252 5.55 10.57 -17.60
CA ALA A 252 5.08 11.84 -17.06
C ALA A 252 4.11 12.56 -18.02
N GLU A 253 3.08 13.22 -17.44
CA GLU A 253 2.10 14.04 -18.17
C GLU A 253 1.23 13.27 -19.17
N LEU A 254 1.17 11.94 -19.11
CA LEU A 254 0.22 11.14 -19.89
C LEU A 254 -1.18 11.23 -19.23
N LYS A 255 -1.80 12.41 -19.35
CA LYS A 255 -3.00 12.79 -18.61
C LYS A 255 -4.20 11.89 -18.84
N ASN A 256 -4.33 11.32 -20.04
CA ASN A 256 -5.46 10.48 -20.44
C ASN A 256 -5.16 8.98 -20.32
N LEU A 257 -3.97 8.60 -19.85
CA LEU A 257 -3.61 7.20 -19.64
C LEU A 257 -4.49 6.56 -18.57
N VAL A 258 -5.25 5.52 -18.93
CA VAL A 258 -6.12 4.77 -18.02
C VAL A 258 -5.66 3.33 -17.80
N SER A 259 -4.81 2.80 -18.71
CA SER A 259 -4.28 1.44 -18.63
C SER A 259 -2.81 1.41 -19.01
N LEU A 260 -2.00 0.75 -18.18
CA LEU A 260 -0.58 0.58 -18.38
C LEU A 260 -0.16 -0.83 -17.95
N ASP A 261 0.44 -1.59 -18.88
CA ASP A 261 1.04 -2.88 -18.57
C ASP A 261 2.58 -2.79 -18.59
N VAL A 262 3.16 -2.84 -17.40
CA VAL A 262 4.59 -2.88 -17.12
C VAL A 262 4.99 -4.14 -16.34
N SER A 263 4.15 -5.16 -16.37
CA SER A 263 4.30 -6.38 -15.57
C SER A 263 5.60 -7.14 -15.82
N THR A 264 6.16 -6.99 -17.03
CA THR A 264 7.40 -7.68 -17.46
C THR A 264 8.66 -6.81 -17.38
N PHE A 265 8.55 -5.59 -16.82
CA PHE A 265 9.70 -4.70 -16.69
C PHE A 265 10.73 -5.28 -15.71
N ASP A 266 11.98 -5.38 -16.15
CA ASP A 266 13.12 -5.57 -15.25
C ASP A 266 13.68 -4.20 -14.89
N THR A 267 13.43 -3.77 -13.65
CA THR A 267 13.91 -2.49 -13.12
C THR A 267 15.13 -2.63 -12.23
N SER A 268 15.80 -3.80 -12.25
CA SER A 268 16.92 -4.12 -11.34
C SER A 268 18.16 -3.23 -11.52
N ASN A 269 18.26 -2.53 -12.66
CA ASN A 269 19.33 -1.59 -12.92
C ASN A 269 18.96 -0.13 -12.68
N VAL A 270 17.68 0.18 -12.47
CA VAL A 270 17.16 1.53 -12.38
C VAL A 270 17.69 2.25 -11.12
N ARG A 271 18.22 3.46 -11.34
CA ARG A 271 18.82 4.32 -10.31
C ARG A 271 17.93 5.50 -9.92
N THR A 272 17.05 5.94 -10.81
CA THR A 272 16.07 7.00 -10.56
C THR A 272 14.71 6.64 -11.13
N MET A 273 13.67 6.92 -10.34
CA MET A 273 12.26 6.84 -10.71
C MET A 273 11.56 8.19 -10.46
N GLN A 274 12.35 9.28 -10.48
CA GLN A 274 11.82 10.62 -10.28
C GLN A 274 10.78 10.94 -11.34
N SER A 275 9.64 11.50 -10.94
CA SER A 275 8.54 11.90 -11.83
C SER A 275 8.00 10.79 -12.73
N LEU A 276 8.25 9.50 -12.45
CA LEU A 276 7.96 8.38 -13.36
C LEU A 276 6.53 8.39 -13.88
N PHE A 277 5.53 8.68 -13.03
CA PHE A 277 4.11 8.76 -13.36
C PHE A 277 3.52 10.15 -13.07
N GLU A 278 4.36 11.18 -12.93
CA GLU A 278 3.90 12.53 -12.64
C GLU A 278 2.85 12.99 -13.66
N GLY A 279 1.69 13.46 -13.20
CA GLY A 279 0.64 13.95 -14.08
C GLY A 279 -0.17 12.88 -14.82
N CYS A 280 -0.01 11.59 -14.54
CA CYS A 280 -0.89 10.52 -15.03
C CYS A 280 -2.27 10.62 -14.36
N SER A 281 -2.99 11.72 -14.65
CA SER A 281 -4.16 12.12 -13.88
C SER A 281 -5.40 11.24 -14.06
N SER A 282 -5.45 10.40 -15.08
CA SER A 282 -6.60 9.52 -15.36
C SER A 282 -6.43 8.08 -14.90
N ILE A 283 -5.21 7.65 -14.54
CA ILE A 283 -4.95 6.26 -14.18
C ILE A 283 -5.58 5.92 -12.82
N PRO A 284 -6.44 4.87 -12.73
CA PRO A 284 -7.13 4.53 -11.49
C PRO A 284 -6.35 3.56 -10.61
N LEU A 285 -5.52 2.72 -11.21
CA LEU A 285 -4.76 1.66 -10.57
C LEU A 285 -3.36 1.57 -11.18
N LEU A 286 -2.34 1.42 -10.34
CA LEU A 286 -0.99 1.08 -10.74
C LEU A 286 -0.53 -0.19 -10.01
N ASP A 287 -0.27 -1.25 -10.76
CA ASP A 287 0.39 -2.45 -10.25
C ASP A 287 1.88 -2.41 -10.58
N LEU A 288 2.70 -2.16 -9.56
CA LEU A 288 4.16 -2.11 -9.67
C LEU A 288 4.81 -3.26 -8.89
N SER A 289 4.07 -4.36 -8.68
CA SER A 289 4.56 -5.52 -7.93
C SER A 289 5.76 -6.23 -8.58
N SER A 290 5.99 -6.01 -9.90
CA SER A 290 7.16 -6.51 -10.62
C SER A 290 8.43 -5.66 -10.41
N PHE A 291 8.29 -4.40 -9.91
CA PHE A 291 9.40 -3.46 -9.85
C PHE A 291 10.42 -3.83 -8.76
N LYS A 292 11.69 -3.83 -9.12
CA LYS A 292 12.84 -3.96 -8.21
C LYS A 292 13.45 -2.58 -8.02
N THR A 293 13.47 -2.08 -6.79
CA THR A 293 13.92 -0.71 -6.51
C THR A 293 15.19 -0.64 -5.69
N ASP A 294 15.95 -1.74 -5.62
CA ASP A 294 17.14 -1.87 -4.77
C ASP A 294 18.23 -0.83 -5.05
N LYS A 295 18.31 -0.32 -6.28
CA LYS A 295 19.31 0.70 -6.69
C LYS A 295 18.76 2.11 -6.76
N VAL A 296 17.46 2.29 -6.54
CA VAL A 296 16.79 3.59 -6.69
C VAL A 296 17.17 4.52 -5.55
N SER A 297 17.65 5.71 -5.91
CA SER A 297 18.05 6.76 -4.97
C SER A 297 17.04 7.91 -4.85
N SER A 298 16.22 8.14 -5.89
CA SER A 298 15.18 9.17 -5.89
C SER A 298 13.83 8.62 -6.36
N MET A 299 12.79 8.85 -5.55
CA MET A 299 11.39 8.64 -5.89
C MET A 299 10.58 9.96 -5.79
N ALA A 300 11.29 11.10 -5.90
CA ALA A 300 10.63 12.39 -5.84
C ALA A 300 9.62 12.54 -6.98
N TYR A 301 8.45 13.11 -6.69
CA TYR A 301 7.36 13.36 -7.66
C TYR A 301 6.79 12.11 -8.34
N MET A 302 7.18 10.88 -7.95
CA MET A 302 6.92 9.64 -8.69
C MET A 302 5.44 9.45 -9.07
N PHE A 303 4.52 9.80 -8.19
CA PHE A 303 3.06 9.71 -8.40
C PHE A 303 2.36 11.06 -8.25
N ARG A 304 3.10 12.17 -8.38
CA ARG A 304 2.55 13.51 -8.26
C ARG A 304 1.45 13.75 -9.28
N TYR A 305 0.31 14.35 -8.87
CA TYR A 305 -0.85 14.62 -9.72
C TYR A 305 -1.50 13.41 -10.39
N CYS A 306 -1.37 12.21 -9.85
CA CYS A 306 -2.17 11.06 -10.26
C CYS A 306 -3.58 11.16 -9.64
N ASN A 307 -4.34 12.17 -10.07
CA ASN A 307 -5.56 12.65 -9.41
C ASN A 307 -6.66 11.60 -9.28
N ASN A 308 -6.73 10.63 -10.20
CA ASN A 308 -7.71 9.55 -10.21
C ASN A 308 -7.21 8.24 -9.59
N LEU A 309 -5.95 8.21 -9.13
CA LEU A 309 -5.39 7.01 -8.52
C LEU A 309 -6.14 6.67 -7.22
N THR A 310 -6.79 5.50 -7.22
CA THR A 310 -7.55 4.98 -6.08
C THR A 310 -6.80 3.88 -5.36
N ASN A 311 -5.96 3.14 -6.08
CA ASN A 311 -5.18 2.02 -5.55
C ASN A 311 -3.80 1.96 -6.23
N ILE A 312 -2.79 1.56 -5.44
CA ILE A 312 -1.42 1.38 -5.90
C ILE A 312 -0.78 0.20 -5.18
N ILE A 313 -0.13 -0.69 -5.93
CA ILE A 313 0.57 -1.85 -5.39
C ILE A 313 2.07 -1.60 -5.42
N LEU A 314 2.67 -1.45 -4.24
CA LEU A 314 4.10 -1.15 -4.02
C LEU A 314 4.82 -2.25 -3.22
N SER A 315 4.22 -3.43 -3.08
CA SER A 315 4.70 -4.49 -2.16
C SER A 315 6.13 -4.98 -2.42
N SER A 316 6.65 -4.79 -3.63
CA SER A 316 8.01 -5.15 -4.04
C SER A 316 9.07 -4.07 -3.77
N PHE A 317 8.63 -2.84 -3.37
CA PHE A 317 9.54 -1.70 -3.25
C PHE A 317 10.52 -1.88 -2.09
N ASN A 318 11.81 -1.87 -2.41
CA ASN A 318 12.89 -1.76 -1.44
C ASN A 318 13.43 -0.32 -1.45
N THR A 319 13.11 0.44 -0.41
CA THR A 319 13.44 1.87 -0.34
C THR A 319 14.71 2.18 0.45
N ARG A 320 15.51 1.15 0.79
CA ARG A 320 16.70 1.29 1.64
C ARG A 320 17.72 2.32 1.12
N ASN A 321 17.85 2.46 -0.20
CA ASN A 321 18.80 3.37 -0.84
C ASN A 321 18.19 4.71 -1.25
N VAL A 322 16.89 4.91 -1.00
CA VAL A 322 16.19 6.15 -1.34
C VAL A 322 16.55 7.26 -0.36
N ILE A 323 16.96 8.41 -0.91
CA ILE A 323 17.31 9.61 -0.12
C ILE A 323 16.32 10.76 -0.29
N ASN A 324 15.46 10.70 -1.32
CA ASN A 324 14.49 11.75 -1.64
C ASN A 324 13.12 11.17 -1.99
N MET A 325 12.10 11.46 -1.17
CA MET A 325 10.69 11.10 -1.38
C MET A 325 9.79 12.35 -1.46
N SER A 326 10.38 13.54 -1.74
CA SER A 326 9.60 14.76 -1.80
C SER A 326 8.55 14.71 -2.91
N TYR A 327 7.33 15.21 -2.61
CA TYR A 327 6.20 15.28 -3.54
C TYR A 327 5.70 13.91 -4.06
N MET A 328 6.15 12.77 -3.49
CA MET A 328 5.92 11.44 -4.07
C MET A 328 4.44 11.14 -4.34
N PHE A 329 3.54 11.54 -3.45
CA PHE A 329 2.10 11.35 -3.57
C PHE A 329 1.31 12.67 -3.61
N GLU A 330 1.94 13.80 -3.94
CA GLU A 330 1.28 15.10 -3.95
C GLU A 330 0.07 15.10 -4.89
N ASN A 331 -1.08 15.60 -4.38
CA ASN A 331 -2.35 15.75 -5.10
C ASN A 331 -2.97 14.45 -5.64
N ASN A 332 -2.81 13.35 -4.92
CA ASN A 332 -3.55 12.12 -5.15
C ASN A 332 -4.92 12.18 -4.44
N PHE A 333 -5.85 12.98 -5.00
CA PHE A 333 -7.11 13.33 -4.34
C PHE A 333 -8.03 12.15 -4.05
N LYS A 334 -7.95 11.05 -4.82
CA LYS A 334 -8.83 9.88 -4.67
C LYS A 334 -8.22 8.73 -3.90
N LEU A 335 -6.95 8.83 -3.50
CA LEU A 335 -6.26 7.78 -2.76
C LEU A 335 -6.82 7.70 -1.33
N LYS A 336 -7.51 6.60 -1.01
CA LYS A 336 -8.20 6.41 0.28
C LYS A 336 -7.34 5.74 1.33
N SER A 337 -6.45 4.85 0.91
CA SER A 337 -5.52 4.10 1.76
C SER A 337 -4.17 3.95 1.08
N LEU A 338 -3.11 3.82 1.88
CA LEU A 338 -1.75 3.67 1.38
C LEU A 338 -0.96 2.80 2.35
N TYR A 339 -0.43 1.68 1.87
CA TYR A 339 0.31 0.71 2.67
C TYR A 339 1.81 0.87 2.46
N LEU A 340 2.49 1.49 3.42
CA LEU A 340 3.92 1.82 3.37
C LEU A 340 4.73 1.17 4.51
N ASN A 341 4.16 0.16 5.19
CA ASN A 341 4.77 -0.47 6.37
C ASN A 341 6.09 -1.21 6.09
N HIS A 342 6.42 -1.45 4.82
CA HIS A 342 7.68 -2.08 4.39
C HIS A 342 8.73 -1.07 3.91
N PHE A 343 8.42 0.23 3.86
CA PHE A 343 9.36 1.26 3.43
C PHE A 343 10.45 1.47 4.47
N ASP A 344 11.70 1.35 4.06
CA ASP A 344 12.87 1.72 4.86
C ASP A 344 13.24 3.16 4.56
N THR A 345 13.01 4.05 5.53
CA THR A 345 13.22 5.49 5.35
C THR A 345 14.45 6.04 6.06
N ARG A 346 15.31 5.17 6.60
CA ARG A 346 16.51 5.57 7.37
C ARG A 346 17.45 6.52 6.62
N GLY A 347 17.52 6.40 5.28
CA GLY A 347 18.33 7.24 4.40
C GLY A 347 17.63 8.50 3.91
N VAL A 348 16.31 8.62 4.09
CA VAL A 348 15.53 9.69 3.47
C VAL A 348 15.73 11.01 4.22
N GLY A 349 16.29 12.00 3.53
CA GLY A 349 16.48 13.34 4.04
C GLY A 349 15.33 14.31 3.74
N ASN A 350 14.55 14.05 2.70
CA ASN A 350 13.55 14.99 2.20
C ASN A 350 12.17 14.34 2.02
N PHE A 351 11.21 14.77 2.88
CA PHE A 351 9.80 14.37 2.86
C PHE A 351 8.86 15.53 2.48
N ARG A 352 9.41 16.64 2.00
CA ARG A 352 8.64 17.83 1.65
C ARG A 352 7.50 17.49 0.70
N TYR A 353 6.28 17.94 1.02
CA TYR A 353 5.06 17.76 0.22
C TYR A 353 4.67 16.30 -0.07
N MET A 354 5.22 15.29 0.62
CA MET A 354 5.07 13.87 0.26
C MET A 354 3.60 13.44 0.11
N PHE A 355 2.71 13.92 0.98
CA PHE A 355 1.29 13.59 0.97
C PHE A 355 0.39 14.82 0.79
N THR A 356 0.93 15.95 0.36
CA THR A 356 0.15 17.17 0.14
C THR A 356 -1.05 16.88 -0.76
N GLY A 357 -2.25 17.32 -0.36
CA GLY A 357 -3.46 17.17 -1.17
C GLY A 357 -4.02 15.74 -1.25
N CYS A 358 -3.52 14.78 -0.49
CA CYS A 358 -4.14 13.45 -0.37
C CYS A 358 -5.45 13.54 0.43
N SER A 359 -6.42 14.27 -0.12
CA SER A 359 -7.62 14.69 0.61
C SER A 359 -8.61 13.56 0.93
N SER A 360 -8.47 12.38 0.32
CA SER A 360 -9.31 11.21 0.61
C SER A 360 -8.71 10.25 1.64
N LEU A 361 -7.44 10.41 2.04
CA LEU A 361 -6.85 9.61 3.11
C LEU A 361 -7.58 9.87 4.44
N ILE A 362 -7.99 8.80 5.12
CA ILE A 362 -8.66 8.86 6.43
C ILE A 362 -7.68 8.50 7.54
N ASN A 363 -6.97 7.40 7.38
CA ASN A 363 -5.94 6.92 8.29
C ASN A 363 -4.63 6.74 7.54
N LEU A 364 -3.51 7.07 8.19
CA LEU A 364 -2.20 6.86 7.62
C LEU A 364 -1.24 6.34 8.69
N ASP A 365 -0.77 5.12 8.49
CA ASP A 365 0.22 4.51 9.37
C ASP A 365 1.64 4.65 8.78
N LEU A 366 2.45 5.47 9.44
CA LEU A 366 3.87 5.68 9.16
C LEU A 366 4.74 5.29 10.36
N SER A 367 4.24 4.35 11.20
CA SER A 367 4.95 3.91 12.41
C SER A 367 6.33 3.32 12.14
N ASN A 368 6.54 2.76 10.94
CA ASN A 368 7.83 2.23 10.50
C ASN A 368 8.79 3.31 9.95
N PHE A 369 8.30 4.54 9.66
CA PHE A 369 9.14 5.60 9.10
C PHE A 369 10.16 6.09 10.14
N ASP A 370 11.43 5.84 9.85
CA ASP A 370 12.55 6.36 10.62
C ASP A 370 13.00 7.69 10.02
N THR A 371 12.71 8.79 10.72
CA THR A 371 13.01 10.14 10.23
C THR A 371 14.26 10.75 10.85
N ARG A 372 15.19 9.93 11.35
CA ARG A 372 16.44 10.44 11.96
C ARG A 372 17.34 11.20 10.97
N SER A 373 17.27 10.87 9.69
CA SER A 373 17.98 11.58 8.61
C SER A 373 17.20 12.75 8.03
N ALA A 374 15.92 12.88 8.36
CA ALA A 374 15.05 13.89 7.78
C ALA A 374 15.48 15.33 8.13
N THR A 375 15.57 16.15 7.10
CA THR A 375 15.89 17.59 7.20
C THR A 375 14.75 18.47 6.75
N ASN A 376 13.70 17.91 6.10
CA ASN A 376 12.60 18.71 5.55
C ASN A 376 11.26 17.97 5.62
N PHE A 377 10.29 18.56 6.35
CA PHE A 377 8.90 18.12 6.46
C PHE A 377 7.90 19.15 5.89
N ALA A 378 8.37 20.23 5.25
CA ALA A 378 7.48 21.31 4.80
C ALA A 378 6.30 20.76 4.01
N SER A 379 5.09 21.15 4.42
CA SER A 379 3.82 20.77 3.80
C SER A 379 3.59 19.26 3.64
N MET A 380 4.23 18.39 4.45
CA MET A 380 4.20 16.94 4.26
C MET A 380 2.76 16.38 4.20
N PHE A 381 1.84 16.91 5.01
CA PHE A 381 0.43 16.49 5.07
C PHE A 381 -0.54 17.62 4.70
N ASP A 382 -0.04 18.70 4.07
CA ASP A 382 -0.86 19.87 3.72
C ASP A 382 -2.06 19.46 2.85
N GLY A 383 -3.28 19.85 3.25
CA GLY A 383 -4.50 19.52 2.49
C GLY A 383 -5.00 18.08 2.63
N CYS A 384 -4.47 17.27 3.55
CA CYS A 384 -5.04 15.96 3.90
C CYS A 384 -6.33 16.17 4.72
N SER A 385 -7.37 16.71 4.08
CA SER A 385 -8.54 17.27 4.76
C SER A 385 -9.45 16.25 5.46
N ASN A 386 -9.41 14.99 5.03
CA ASN A 386 -10.16 13.90 5.67
C ASN A 386 -9.31 13.03 6.61
N LEU A 387 -8.03 13.33 6.78
CA LEU A 387 -7.16 12.57 7.68
C LEU A 387 -7.62 12.76 9.13
N VAL A 388 -7.92 11.64 9.81
CA VAL A 388 -8.45 11.57 11.18
C VAL A 388 -7.38 11.03 12.14
N ASP A 389 -6.75 9.91 11.78
CA ASP A 389 -5.74 9.22 12.58
C ASP A 389 -4.41 9.14 11.83
N LEU A 390 -3.34 9.56 12.49
CA LEU A 390 -1.99 9.59 11.92
C LEU A 390 -0.98 8.97 12.88
N ASN A 391 -0.41 7.83 12.47
CA ASN A 391 0.59 7.13 13.27
C ASN A 391 2.01 7.53 12.83
N LEU A 392 2.72 8.24 13.71
CA LEU A 392 4.08 8.75 13.55
C LEU A 392 5.01 8.21 14.66
N ALA A 393 4.82 6.97 15.09
CA ALA A 393 5.49 6.38 16.26
C ALA A 393 7.02 6.51 16.26
N ASN A 394 7.67 6.49 15.10
CA ASN A 394 9.12 6.61 14.98
C ASN A 394 9.61 7.97 14.44
N PHE A 395 8.72 8.94 14.32
CA PHE A 395 9.11 10.27 13.86
C PHE A 395 10.00 11.00 14.88
N THR A 396 10.97 11.72 14.35
CA THR A 396 11.80 12.68 15.09
C THR A 396 12.06 13.89 14.22
N ALA A 397 12.13 15.06 14.82
CA ALA A 397 12.43 16.30 14.13
C ALA A 397 13.82 16.85 14.53
N LYS A 398 14.73 15.98 14.98
CA LYS A 398 16.04 16.37 15.54
C LYS A 398 16.89 17.18 14.55
N ASN A 399 16.83 16.86 13.26
CA ASN A 399 17.62 17.51 12.22
C ASN A 399 16.82 18.56 11.43
N ILE A 400 15.57 18.81 11.81
CA ILE A 400 14.78 19.89 11.22
C ILE A 400 15.27 21.22 11.82
N VAL A 401 15.95 22.02 11.00
CA VAL A 401 16.42 23.33 11.45
C VAL A 401 15.27 24.33 11.60
N ASP A 402 15.50 25.37 12.37
CA ASP A 402 14.50 26.39 12.69
C ASP A 402 14.35 27.40 11.54
N ASN A 403 13.91 26.93 10.36
CA ASN A 403 13.58 27.79 9.25
C ASN A 403 12.24 27.38 8.60
N GLU A 404 11.57 28.35 7.97
CA GLU A 404 10.26 28.17 7.36
C GLU A 404 10.26 27.17 6.20
N TYR A 405 11.33 27.09 5.43
CA TYR A 405 11.42 26.24 4.24
C TYR A 405 11.45 24.74 4.56
N GLN A 406 11.73 24.36 5.80
CA GLN A 406 11.87 22.97 6.20
C GLN A 406 10.72 22.44 7.06
N LYS A 407 9.92 23.31 7.66
CA LYS A 407 8.85 22.89 8.58
C LYS A 407 7.52 23.62 8.43
N SER A 408 7.36 24.58 7.49
CA SER A 408 6.09 25.27 7.35
C SER A 408 4.97 24.39 6.85
N ASN A 409 3.74 24.66 7.30
CA ASN A 409 2.50 24.10 6.79
C ASN A 409 2.39 22.56 6.86
N VAL A 410 3.15 21.87 7.72
CA VAL A 410 3.15 20.38 7.77
C VAL A 410 1.75 19.81 7.83
N PHE A 411 0.84 20.45 8.61
CA PHE A 411 -0.54 19.99 8.82
C PHE A 411 -1.60 21.00 8.35
N ARG A 412 -1.23 21.95 7.47
CA ARG A 412 -2.19 22.93 6.97
C ARG A 412 -3.34 22.20 6.26
N GLY A 413 -4.59 22.52 6.60
CA GLY A 413 -5.76 21.92 5.96
C GLY A 413 -6.12 20.51 6.44
N CYS A 414 -5.42 19.92 7.42
CA CYS A 414 -5.80 18.65 8.06
C CYS A 414 -6.95 18.86 9.06
N ASN A 415 -8.12 19.32 8.55
CA ASN A 415 -9.18 19.85 9.39
C ASN A 415 -9.87 18.80 10.27
N LYS A 416 -9.78 17.51 9.91
CA LYS A 416 -10.37 16.40 10.66
C LYS A 416 -9.37 15.66 11.54
N LEU A 417 -8.08 16.01 11.49
CA LEU A 417 -7.04 15.33 12.27
C LEU A 417 -7.27 15.58 13.76
N ASN A 418 -7.58 14.51 14.47
CA ASN A 418 -7.88 14.53 15.89
C ASN A 418 -7.10 13.49 16.72
N LYS A 419 -6.31 12.63 16.05
CA LYS A 419 -5.44 11.67 16.73
C LYS A 419 -4.07 11.61 16.05
N ILE A 420 -3.00 11.73 16.87
CA ILE A 420 -1.63 11.49 16.44
C ILE A 420 -0.94 10.57 17.44
N THR A 421 -0.43 9.44 16.96
CA THR A 421 0.44 8.52 17.72
C THR A 421 1.88 8.88 17.46
N CYS A 422 2.68 9.22 18.50
CA CYS A 422 4.09 9.60 18.34
C CYS A 422 4.87 9.52 19.65
N LYS A 423 6.18 9.73 19.60
CA LYS A 423 7.03 9.92 20.80
C LYS A 423 6.82 11.29 21.44
N GLN A 424 6.99 11.37 22.76
CA GLN A 424 6.84 12.63 23.50
C GLN A 424 7.66 13.77 22.91
N ALA A 425 8.92 13.51 22.52
CA ALA A 425 9.80 14.53 21.94
C ALA A 425 9.28 15.13 20.62
N PHE A 426 8.57 14.32 19.79
CA PHE A 426 7.95 14.79 18.57
C PHE A 426 6.69 15.62 18.85
N LYS A 427 5.86 15.18 19.80
CA LYS A 427 4.74 16.00 20.30
C LYS A 427 5.21 17.37 20.79
N ASP A 428 6.25 17.42 21.62
CA ASP A 428 6.79 18.68 22.16
C ASP A 428 7.27 19.59 21.03
N TRP A 429 7.91 19.03 20.00
CA TRP A 429 8.29 19.76 18.81
C TRP A 429 7.07 20.30 18.04
N CYS A 430 6.01 19.51 17.88
CA CYS A 430 4.76 19.94 17.23
C CYS A 430 4.12 21.10 17.99
N ILE A 431 3.96 20.99 19.30
CA ILE A 431 3.35 22.04 20.14
C ILE A 431 4.19 23.33 20.10
N LYS A 432 5.52 23.22 20.23
CA LYS A 432 6.43 24.37 20.13
C LYS A 432 6.30 25.13 18.81
N ASN A 433 6.03 24.41 17.71
CA ASN A 433 5.99 24.98 16.36
C ASN A 433 4.56 25.11 15.80
N GLN A 434 3.51 24.95 16.62
CA GLN A 434 2.12 24.75 16.21
C GLN A 434 1.58 25.76 15.19
N ASP A 435 2.02 27.03 15.24
CA ASP A 435 1.57 28.06 14.31
C ASP A 435 2.27 27.96 12.95
N MET A 436 3.55 27.63 12.94
CA MET A 436 4.33 27.47 11.71
C MET A 436 3.93 26.22 10.93
N ILE A 437 3.79 25.08 11.62
CA ILE A 437 3.37 23.83 11.01
C ILE A 437 1.86 23.77 10.72
N LYS A 438 1.10 24.79 11.17
CA LYS A 438 -0.38 24.86 11.04
C LYS A 438 -1.08 23.66 11.67
N LEU A 439 -0.65 23.32 12.90
CA LEU A 439 -1.26 22.24 13.67
C LEU A 439 -2.77 22.50 13.83
N PRO A 440 -3.64 21.52 13.54
CA PRO A 440 -5.10 21.67 13.70
C PRO A 440 -5.49 22.05 15.12
N THR A 441 -6.57 22.81 15.28
CA THR A 441 -7.03 23.31 16.58
C THR A 441 -7.21 22.19 17.60
N ALA A 442 -7.76 21.05 17.17
CA ALA A 442 -7.94 19.87 18.02
C ALA A 442 -6.61 19.36 18.61
N MET A 443 -5.52 19.44 17.86
CA MET A 443 -4.20 18.89 18.23
C MET A 443 -3.29 19.90 18.93
N ARG A 444 -3.71 21.18 19.06
CA ARG A 444 -2.94 22.22 19.77
C ARG A 444 -2.96 22.03 21.27
N GLU A 445 -2.11 22.75 21.98
CA GLU A 445 -2.12 22.80 23.45
C GLU A 445 -3.51 23.18 23.96
N GLY A 446 -4.09 22.34 24.83
CA GLY A 446 -5.46 22.52 25.34
C GLY A 446 -6.57 22.16 24.36
N GLY A 447 -6.27 21.63 23.19
CA GLY A 447 -7.24 21.13 22.23
C GLY A 447 -7.85 19.78 22.63
N SER A 448 -8.94 19.39 21.95
CA SER A 448 -9.70 18.15 22.25
C SER A 448 -9.11 16.88 21.63
N GLY A 449 -8.12 17.00 20.75
CA GLY A 449 -7.54 15.86 20.06
C GLY A 449 -6.66 14.98 20.95
N THR A 450 -6.47 13.75 20.51
CA THR A 450 -5.73 12.72 21.25
C THR A 450 -4.29 12.63 20.79
N TRP A 451 -3.36 12.76 21.73
CA TRP A 451 -1.95 12.42 21.53
C TRP A 451 -1.67 11.07 22.19
N GLU A 452 -1.46 10.04 21.41
CA GLU A 452 -1.07 8.71 21.88
C GLU A 452 0.46 8.63 21.94
N ILE A 453 1.02 8.56 23.14
CA ILE A 453 2.47 8.60 23.35
C ILE A 453 3.01 7.18 23.42
N VAL A 454 3.94 6.87 22.52
CA VAL A 454 4.68 5.61 22.50
C VAL A 454 6.08 5.78 23.07
N GLY A 455 6.61 4.68 23.64
CA GLY A 455 7.92 4.65 24.32
C GLY A 455 9.14 4.79 23.43
#